data_8b775f99d04a1b3e2cae5e13761de11d
#
_entry.id   8b775f99d04a1b3e2cae5e13761de11d
#
_cell.length_a   1.000
_cell.length_b   1.000
_cell.length_c   1.000
_cell.angle_alpha   90.00
_cell.angle_beta   90.00
_cell.angle_gamma   90.00
#
_symmetry.space_group_name_H-M   'P 1'
#
loop_
_entity.id
_entity.type
_entity.pdbx_description
1 polymer ?
#
loop_
_entity_poly.entity_id
_entity_poly.type
_entity_poly.pdbx_seq_one_letter_code
_entity_poly.pdbx_strand_id
1 'polypeptide(L)'
;MSKIKETEIDYEEVERRIEVKELTNEIDTPDGIINFLEKRNGIHNFDFRNRYSVLDLVHCQRKSYYKQLGVKQEELLADVSGMWVTVRGDLLHEMTHAYKWREMDMEYKVTLDDGREATVAGRLDMYDWKTKTIIDLKTTKTVRWQIKHGILPRLEHILQVQCYYTMFSDVIPVENLNLVYADMQDIVTYRVKKNDLSGWIKTRIKDIEDSITRKSTPSGETSGLCQFCKYQSRCFDDGNGIEHKPLSAPKKKEDNENGS
;
A
#
# COMPACT_ATOMS: atom_id res chain seq x y z
N MET A 1 22.95 -13.53 -29.39
CA MET A 1 23.85 -13.78 -28.27
C MET A 1 24.66 -12.51 -28.03
N SER A 2 24.25 -11.70 -27.05
CA SER A 2 24.93 -10.46 -26.65
C SER A 2 26.10 -10.86 -25.74
N LYS A 3 27.34 -10.59 -26.17
CA LYS A 3 28.53 -10.76 -25.34
C LYS A 3 28.44 -9.80 -24.17
N ILE A 4 28.38 -10.34 -22.95
CA ILE A 4 28.61 -9.58 -21.72
C ILE A 4 30.06 -9.07 -21.82
N LYS A 5 30.25 -7.77 -21.94
CA LYS A 5 31.57 -7.17 -21.80
C LYS A 5 31.95 -7.38 -20.33
N GLU A 6 33.02 -8.14 -20.11
CA GLU A 6 33.76 -8.12 -18.85
C GLU A 6 34.18 -6.66 -18.63
N THR A 7 33.62 -6.04 -17.61
CA THR A 7 34.06 -4.73 -17.16
C THR A 7 35.40 -4.95 -16.47
N GLU A 8 36.48 -4.49 -17.08
CA GLU A 8 37.79 -4.40 -16.44
C GLU A 8 37.64 -3.66 -15.11
N ILE A 9 38.10 -4.29 -14.03
CA ILE A 9 38.08 -3.68 -12.69
C ILE A 9 39.14 -2.59 -12.67
N ASP A 10 38.71 -1.35 -12.50
CA ASP A 10 39.61 -0.22 -12.32
C ASP A 10 40.18 -0.28 -10.87
N TYR A 11 41.37 -0.81 -10.74
CA TYR A 11 42.05 -0.97 -9.43
C TYR A 11 42.40 0.38 -8.80
N GLU A 12 42.68 1.42 -9.58
CA GLU A 12 42.93 2.76 -9.03
C GLU A 12 41.67 3.35 -8.39
N GLU A 13 40.50 3.10 -8.97
CA GLU A 13 39.21 3.50 -8.40
C GLU A 13 38.91 2.70 -7.12
N VAL A 14 39.26 1.43 -7.06
CA VAL A 14 39.10 0.60 -5.85
C VAL A 14 40.02 1.08 -4.73
N GLU A 15 41.32 1.34 -5.01
CA GLU A 15 42.25 1.87 -4.04
C GLU A 15 41.81 3.24 -3.49
N ARG A 16 41.36 4.14 -4.37
CA ARG A 16 40.82 5.44 -3.97
C ARG A 16 39.61 5.33 -3.04
N ARG A 17 38.73 4.37 -3.29
CA ARG A 17 37.57 4.08 -2.42
C ARG A 17 37.99 3.52 -1.07
N ILE A 18 39.04 2.73 -1.00
CA ILE A 18 39.59 2.22 0.26
C ILE A 18 40.21 3.36 1.08
N GLU A 19 41.01 4.23 0.48
CA GLU A 19 41.59 5.40 1.14
C GLU A 19 40.50 6.35 1.71
N VAL A 20 39.42 6.60 0.96
CA VAL A 20 38.30 7.41 1.45
C VAL A 20 37.62 6.74 2.65
N LYS A 21 37.50 5.41 2.65
CA LYS A 21 36.90 4.66 3.74
C LYS A 21 37.76 4.72 5.04
N GLU A 22 39.06 4.85 4.92
CA GLU A 22 39.96 5.05 6.07
C GLU A 22 39.87 6.46 6.66
N LEU A 23 39.40 7.45 5.89
CA LEU A 23 39.20 8.82 6.31
C LEU A 23 37.83 9.11 6.93
N THR A 24 36.91 8.13 6.91
CA THR A 24 35.53 8.30 7.34
C THR A 24 35.11 7.22 8.32
N ASN A 25 34.32 7.60 9.32
CA ASN A 25 33.65 6.66 10.21
C ASN A 25 32.14 6.87 10.10
N GLU A 26 31.38 5.78 10.13
CA GLU A 26 29.93 5.85 10.31
C GLU A 26 29.65 6.28 11.74
N ILE A 27 28.86 7.33 11.89
CA ILE A 27 28.41 7.87 13.18
C ILE A 27 26.89 7.85 13.23
N ASP A 28 26.33 8.00 14.42
CA ASP A 28 24.89 8.08 14.62
C ASP A 28 24.29 9.28 13.86
N THR A 29 23.06 9.10 13.41
CA THR A 29 22.30 10.17 12.76
C THR A 29 22.09 11.33 13.76
N PRO A 30 22.38 12.58 13.37
CA PRO A 30 22.24 13.75 14.26
C PRO A 30 20.82 13.87 14.84
N ASP A 31 20.70 14.19 16.14
CA ASP A 31 19.44 14.30 16.88
C ASP A 31 18.41 15.22 16.21
N GLY A 32 18.86 16.29 15.58
CA GLY A 32 17.97 17.20 14.84
C GLY A 32 17.24 16.54 13.69
N ILE A 33 17.89 15.57 13.01
CA ILE A 33 17.28 14.78 11.95
C ILE A 33 16.31 13.77 12.56
N ILE A 34 16.72 13.08 13.63
CA ILE A 34 15.86 12.11 14.34
C ILE A 34 14.58 12.80 14.82
N ASN A 35 14.69 13.92 15.50
CA ASN A 35 13.55 14.71 15.99
C ASN A 35 12.61 15.17 14.87
N PHE A 36 13.15 15.53 13.70
CA PHE A 36 12.34 15.86 12.52
C PHE A 36 11.54 14.66 12.02
N LEU A 37 12.18 13.49 11.94
CA LEU A 37 11.54 12.24 11.48
C LEU A 37 10.44 11.78 12.46
N GLU A 38 10.71 11.81 13.76
CA GLU A 38 9.74 11.45 14.81
C GLU A 38 8.49 12.34 14.77
N LYS A 39 8.69 13.66 14.62
CA LYS A 39 7.60 14.63 14.57
C LYS A 39 6.65 14.39 13.38
N ARG A 40 7.14 13.88 12.26
CA ARG A 40 6.33 13.54 11.08
C ARG A 40 5.63 12.18 11.18
N ASN A 41 6.13 11.25 11.97
CA ASN A 41 5.54 9.93 12.14
C ASN A 41 4.44 9.85 13.22
N GLY A 42 3.84 10.98 13.60
CA GLY A 42 2.81 11.07 14.65
C GLY A 42 1.62 10.12 14.43
N ILE A 43 1.14 9.55 15.53
CA ILE A 43 0.02 8.60 15.55
C ILE A 43 -1.29 9.38 15.41
N HIS A 44 -2.08 9.06 14.39
CA HIS A 44 -3.44 9.56 14.24
C HIS A 44 -4.43 8.54 14.82
N ASN A 45 -5.11 8.89 15.90
CA ASN A 45 -6.20 8.11 16.48
C ASN A 45 -7.52 8.47 15.79
N PHE A 46 -8.16 7.48 15.16
CA PHE A 46 -9.48 7.61 14.57
C PHE A 46 -10.46 6.64 15.24
N ASP A 47 -11.74 7.00 15.30
CA ASP A 47 -12.81 6.04 15.61
C ASP A 47 -13.03 5.13 14.40
N PHE A 48 -12.87 3.82 14.61
CA PHE A 48 -12.78 2.84 13.52
C PHE A 48 -14.02 1.96 13.34
N ARG A 49 -15.03 2.06 14.20
CA ARG A 49 -16.20 1.17 14.12
C ARG A 49 -16.99 1.40 12.84
N ASN A 50 -17.22 0.31 12.10
CA ASN A 50 -17.92 0.29 10.81
C ASN A 50 -17.34 1.25 9.76
N ARG A 51 -16.11 1.73 9.98
CA ARG A 51 -15.38 2.59 9.06
C ARG A 51 -14.08 1.94 8.66
N TYR A 52 -13.90 1.76 7.37
CA TYR A 52 -12.75 1.12 6.74
C TYR A 52 -12.01 2.14 5.88
N SER A 53 -10.70 2.12 5.86
CA SER A 53 -9.96 2.77 4.78
C SER A 53 -9.83 1.80 3.60
N VAL A 54 -9.57 2.33 2.39
CA VAL A 54 -9.23 1.48 1.24
C VAL A 54 -8.07 0.54 1.58
N LEU A 55 -7.06 1.01 2.33
CA LEU A 55 -5.93 0.18 2.77
C LEU A 55 -6.34 -0.95 3.72
N ASP A 56 -7.40 -0.78 4.51
CA ASP A 56 -7.93 -1.86 5.35
C ASP A 56 -8.54 -3.00 4.51
N LEU A 57 -9.02 -2.68 3.32
CA LEU A 57 -9.62 -3.68 2.42
C LEU A 57 -8.57 -4.38 1.53
N VAL A 58 -7.58 -3.64 1.02
CA VAL A 58 -6.58 -4.20 0.11
C VAL A 58 -5.41 -4.88 0.82
N HIS A 59 -5.29 -4.70 2.12
CA HIS A 59 -4.33 -5.39 2.96
C HIS A 59 -4.97 -6.58 3.69
N CYS A 60 -4.21 -7.20 4.61
CA CYS A 60 -4.63 -8.38 5.37
C CYS A 60 -5.92 -8.16 6.16
N GLN A 61 -6.95 -8.99 5.94
CA GLN A 61 -8.25 -8.94 6.66
C GLN A 61 -8.09 -9.08 8.17
N ARG A 62 -7.15 -9.91 8.65
CA ARG A 62 -6.88 -10.07 10.06
C ARG A 62 -6.37 -8.77 10.70
N LYS A 63 -5.53 -8.01 10.00
CA LYS A 63 -5.09 -6.69 10.44
C LYS A 63 -6.29 -5.75 10.63
N SER A 64 -7.20 -5.73 9.67
CA SER A 64 -8.41 -4.91 9.71
C SER A 64 -9.38 -5.35 10.81
N TYR A 65 -9.52 -6.66 11.02
CA TYR A 65 -10.28 -7.22 12.14
C TYR A 65 -9.74 -6.74 13.51
N TYR A 66 -8.43 -6.82 13.74
CA TYR A 66 -7.86 -6.32 15.01
C TYR A 66 -8.06 -4.82 15.18
N LYS A 67 -7.95 -4.06 14.11
CA LYS A 67 -8.21 -2.62 14.10
C LYS A 67 -9.66 -2.33 14.51
N GLN A 68 -10.64 -3.02 13.93
CA GLN A 68 -12.07 -2.86 14.26
C GLN A 68 -12.39 -3.28 15.70
N LEU A 69 -11.67 -4.24 16.26
CA LEU A 69 -11.78 -4.65 17.67
C LEU A 69 -11.11 -3.68 18.64
N GLY A 70 -10.39 -2.65 18.15
CA GLY A 70 -9.63 -1.75 19.00
C GLY A 70 -8.44 -2.41 19.70
N VAL A 71 -7.90 -3.50 19.13
CA VAL A 71 -6.69 -4.14 19.67
C VAL A 71 -5.55 -3.12 19.68
N LYS A 72 -4.85 -3.02 20.82
CA LYS A 72 -3.72 -2.11 20.95
C LYS A 72 -2.65 -2.44 19.91
N GLN A 73 -2.23 -1.41 19.19
CA GLN A 73 -1.12 -1.52 18.24
C GLN A 73 0.21 -1.65 18.99
N GLU A 74 1.09 -2.50 18.48
CA GLU A 74 2.46 -2.59 18.95
C GLU A 74 3.21 -1.33 18.53
N GLU A 75 4.02 -0.80 19.44
CA GLU A 75 4.98 0.23 19.12
C GLU A 75 6.13 -0.44 18.34
N LEU A 76 6.04 -0.40 17.03
CA LEU A 76 7.20 -0.72 16.23
C LEU A 76 8.18 0.45 16.45
N LEU A 77 9.27 0.17 17.16
CA LEU A 77 10.40 1.08 17.18
C LEU A 77 10.88 1.20 15.74
N ALA A 78 10.36 2.20 15.03
CA ALA A 78 10.90 2.54 13.73
C ALA A 78 12.32 3.03 13.98
N ASP A 79 13.31 2.26 13.56
CA ASP A 79 14.67 2.75 13.48
C ASP A 79 14.71 3.98 12.53
N VAL A 80 15.79 4.73 12.57
CA VAL A 80 15.96 5.92 11.72
C VAL A 80 15.71 5.60 10.25
N SER A 81 16.11 4.40 9.80
CA SER A 81 15.90 3.95 8.43
C SER A 81 14.42 3.76 8.09
N GLY A 82 13.64 3.18 9.00
CA GLY A 82 12.19 3.02 8.84
C GLY A 82 11.45 4.36 8.81
N MET A 83 11.83 5.29 9.69
CA MET A 83 11.30 6.66 9.70
C MET A 83 11.65 7.39 8.39
N TRP A 84 12.88 7.24 7.90
CA TRP A 84 13.31 7.84 6.63
C TRP A 84 12.50 7.32 5.44
N VAL A 85 12.18 6.02 5.39
CA VAL A 85 11.33 5.46 4.33
C VAL A 85 9.97 6.15 4.26
N THR A 86 9.34 6.42 5.40
CA THR A 86 8.06 7.12 5.47
C THR A 86 8.18 8.57 5.00
N VAL A 87 9.14 9.32 5.57
CA VAL A 87 9.35 10.73 5.22
C VAL A 87 9.73 10.91 3.76
N ARG A 88 10.53 10.01 3.21
CA ARG A 88 10.86 10.01 1.77
C ARG A 88 9.59 9.83 0.91
N GLY A 89 8.67 8.97 1.35
CA GLY A 89 7.37 8.84 0.73
C GLY A 89 6.63 10.17 0.69
N ASP A 90 6.52 10.83 1.84
CA ASP A 90 5.85 12.13 1.96
C ASP A 90 6.51 13.20 1.08
N LEU A 91 7.86 13.25 1.04
CA LEU A 91 8.58 14.20 0.19
C LEU A 91 8.31 13.99 -1.31
N LEU A 92 8.22 12.74 -1.75
CA LEU A 92 7.87 12.44 -3.14
C LEU A 92 6.40 12.74 -3.42
N HIS A 93 5.52 12.62 -2.43
CA HIS A 93 4.12 13.06 -2.55
C HIS A 93 3.96 14.57 -2.74
N GLU A 94 4.97 15.41 -2.42
CA GLU A 94 4.97 16.82 -2.81
C GLU A 94 4.84 17.02 -4.34
N MET A 95 5.20 16.02 -5.14
CA MET A 95 4.97 16.03 -6.60
C MET A 95 3.48 16.13 -6.95
N THR A 96 2.59 15.71 -6.06
CA THR A 96 1.13 15.82 -6.23
C THR A 96 0.69 17.28 -6.37
N HIS A 97 1.49 18.22 -5.84
CA HIS A 97 1.24 19.67 -5.95
C HIS A 97 1.24 20.19 -7.41
N ALA A 98 1.76 19.42 -8.36
CA ALA A 98 1.63 19.71 -9.78
C ALA A 98 0.18 19.61 -10.29
N TYR A 99 -0.70 18.96 -9.52
CA TYR A 99 -2.10 18.75 -9.88
C TYR A 99 -3.02 19.63 -9.03
N LYS A 100 -4.01 20.26 -9.66
CA LYS A 100 -5.04 21.04 -8.97
C LYS A 100 -5.94 20.15 -8.11
N TRP A 101 -6.26 18.96 -8.62
CA TRP A 101 -7.10 17.96 -7.96
C TRP A 101 -6.21 16.89 -7.35
N ARG A 102 -5.89 17.07 -6.07
CA ARG A 102 -5.02 16.18 -5.30
C ARG A 102 -5.58 15.95 -3.91
N GLU A 103 -5.15 14.86 -3.29
CA GLU A 103 -5.52 14.47 -1.92
C GLU A 103 -7.02 14.59 -1.66
N MET A 104 -7.82 14.08 -2.62
CA MET A 104 -9.28 14.18 -2.57
C MET A 104 -9.85 13.09 -1.66
N ASP A 105 -10.39 13.49 -0.52
CA ASP A 105 -11.08 12.57 0.39
C ASP A 105 -12.45 12.19 -0.17
N MET A 106 -12.82 10.92 0.03
CA MET A 106 -14.14 10.41 -0.29
C MET A 106 -14.59 9.34 0.70
N GLU A 107 -15.88 9.31 0.94
CA GLU A 107 -16.57 8.25 1.66
C GLU A 107 -17.53 7.51 0.73
N TYR A 108 -17.43 6.19 0.74
CA TYR A 108 -18.28 5.29 -0.02
C TYR A 108 -19.11 4.46 0.94
N LYS A 109 -20.42 4.60 0.89
CA LYS A 109 -21.34 3.82 1.74
C LYS A 109 -21.61 2.47 1.13
N VAL A 110 -21.54 1.44 1.95
CA VAL A 110 -21.75 0.04 1.57
C VAL A 110 -22.85 -0.53 2.45
N THR A 111 -23.94 -0.97 1.85
CA THR A 111 -24.98 -1.74 2.52
C THR A 111 -24.76 -3.21 2.25
N LEU A 112 -24.58 -4.01 3.32
CA LEU A 112 -24.44 -5.46 3.22
C LEU A 112 -25.82 -6.11 2.95
N ASP A 113 -25.81 -7.36 2.52
CA ASP A 113 -27.05 -8.09 2.16
C ASP A 113 -27.99 -8.33 3.36
N ASP A 114 -27.47 -8.27 4.57
CA ASP A 114 -28.20 -8.36 5.83
C ASP A 114 -28.64 -7.02 6.41
N GLY A 115 -28.45 -5.93 5.66
CA GLY A 115 -28.86 -4.59 6.05
C GLY A 115 -27.83 -3.83 6.89
N ARG A 116 -26.71 -4.43 7.30
CA ARG A 116 -25.63 -3.71 7.99
C ARG A 116 -25.03 -2.66 7.05
N GLU A 117 -24.66 -1.52 7.60
CA GLU A 117 -24.01 -0.44 6.87
C GLU A 117 -22.55 -0.29 7.29
N ALA A 118 -21.71 0.01 6.35
CA ALA A 118 -20.32 0.38 6.57
C ALA A 118 -19.92 1.55 5.67
N THR A 119 -18.87 2.25 6.07
CA THR A 119 -18.30 3.34 5.26
C THR A 119 -16.87 3.00 4.89
N VAL A 120 -16.53 3.12 3.60
CA VAL A 120 -15.17 3.04 3.11
C VAL A 120 -14.67 4.45 2.85
N ALA A 121 -13.59 4.84 3.54
CA ALA A 121 -12.92 6.09 3.34
C ALA A 121 -11.69 5.90 2.44
N GLY A 122 -11.49 6.80 1.50
CA GLY A 122 -10.34 6.82 0.62
C GLY A 122 -9.84 8.23 0.40
N ARG A 123 -8.54 8.36 0.16
CA ARG A 123 -7.93 9.60 -0.29
C ARG A 123 -7.20 9.32 -1.59
N LEU A 124 -7.66 9.97 -2.64
CA LEU A 124 -7.08 9.89 -3.97
C LEU A 124 -5.88 10.83 -4.05
N ASP A 125 -4.71 10.32 -4.47
CA ASP A 125 -3.50 11.13 -4.54
C ASP A 125 -3.64 12.27 -5.56
N MET A 126 -4.00 11.95 -6.81
CA MET A 126 -4.12 12.93 -7.88
C MET A 126 -5.21 12.55 -8.89
N TYR A 127 -5.86 13.58 -9.45
CA TYR A 127 -6.74 13.43 -10.59
C TYR A 127 -6.41 14.44 -11.69
N ASP A 128 -6.16 13.94 -12.89
CA ASP A 128 -5.98 14.77 -14.08
C ASP A 128 -7.32 14.92 -14.80
N TRP A 129 -7.88 16.10 -14.69
CA TRP A 129 -9.17 16.43 -15.31
C TRP A 129 -9.14 16.42 -16.84
N LYS A 130 -8.00 16.75 -17.44
CA LYS A 130 -7.87 16.80 -18.91
C LYS A 130 -7.95 15.42 -19.53
N THR A 131 -7.27 14.47 -18.93
CA THR A 131 -7.21 13.08 -19.39
C THR A 131 -8.18 12.16 -18.63
N LYS A 132 -8.94 12.72 -17.69
CA LYS A 132 -9.87 11.99 -16.80
C LYS A 132 -9.21 10.78 -16.16
N THR A 133 -8.02 11.01 -15.63
CA THR A 133 -7.13 9.95 -15.12
C THR A 133 -6.99 10.03 -13.62
N ILE A 134 -7.32 8.94 -12.92
CA ILE A 134 -6.91 8.71 -11.53
C ILE A 134 -5.44 8.30 -11.54
N ILE A 135 -4.64 8.94 -10.69
CA ILE A 135 -3.21 8.67 -10.55
C ILE A 135 -2.90 8.42 -9.09
N ASP A 136 -2.32 7.26 -8.80
CA ASP A 136 -1.86 6.87 -7.47
C ASP A 136 -0.33 6.74 -7.49
N LEU A 137 0.35 7.45 -6.59
CA LEU A 137 1.80 7.53 -6.53
C LEU A 137 2.33 6.65 -5.40
N LYS A 138 3.24 5.76 -5.76
CA LYS A 138 3.90 4.86 -4.82
C LYS A 138 5.41 5.05 -4.85
N THR A 139 6.00 5.18 -3.68
CA THR A 139 7.44 5.22 -3.53
C THR A 139 8.01 3.84 -3.26
N THR A 140 9.18 3.56 -3.79
CA THR A 140 9.86 2.29 -3.58
C THR A 140 11.37 2.48 -3.44
N LYS A 141 12.09 1.44 -3.03
CA LYS A 141 13.55 1.54 -2.84
C LYS A 141 14.30 1.58 -4.18
N THR A 142 13.89 0.74 -5.12
CA THR A 142 14.59 0.56 -6.41
C THR A 142 13.60 0.09 -7.48
N VAL A 143 13.12 1.02 -8.28
CA VAL A 143 12.12 0.76 -9.34
C VAL A 143 12.64 -0.28 -10.33
N ARG A 144 13.81 -0.05 -10.91
CA ARG A 144 14.38 -0.95 -11.95
C ARG A 144 14.61 -2.36 -11.46
N TRP A 145 15.13 -2.50 -10.24
CA TRP A 145 15.38 -3.83 -9.68
C TRP A 145 14.07 -4.58 -9.45
N GLN A 146 13.04 -3.90 -8.92
CA GLN A 146 11.74 -4.53 -8.67
C GLN A 146 11.01 -4.93 -9.97
N ILE A 147 11.13 -4.13 -11.03
CA ILE A 147 10.61 -4.48 -12.36
C ILE A 147 11.32 -5.74 -12.87
N LYS A 148 12.65 -5.76 -12.82
CA LYS A 148 13.47 -6.90 -13.29
C LYS A 148 13.11 -8.21 -12.59
N HIS A 149 12.68 -8.14 -11.32
CA HIS A 149 12.31 -9.31 -10.52
C HIS A 149 10.79 -9.58 -10.49
N GLY A 150 10.01 -8.90 -11.34
CA GLY A 150 8.56 -9.11 -11.43
C GLY A 150 7.77 -8.73 -10.17
N ILE A 151 8.31 -7.83 -9.32
CA ILE A 151 7.67 -7.40 -8.09
C ILE A 151 6.65 -6.28 -8.34
N LEU A 152 6.92 -5.44 -9.35
CA LEU A 152 6.02 -4.37 -9.76
C LEU A 152 5.27 -4.72 -11.04
N PRO A 153 4.00 -4.30 -11.16
CA PRO A 153 3.19 -3.62 -10.14
C PRO A 153 2.65 -4.61 -9.08
N ARG A 154 2.48 -4.12 -7.84
CA ARG A 154 1.97 -4.95 -6.74
C ARG A 154 0.44 -5.04 -6.80
N LEU A 155 -0.09 -6.22 -6.46
CA LEU A 155 -1.52 -6.49 -6.49
C LEU A 155 -2.32 -5.55 -5.56
N GLU A 156 -1.83 -5.31 -4.34
CA GLU A 156 -2.49 -4.43 -3.38
C GLU A 156 -2.62 -2.99 -3.90
N HIS A 157 -1.64 -2.49 -4.66
CA HIS A 157 -1.70 -1.16 -5.25
C HIS A 157 -2.65 -1.12 -6.45
N ILE A 158 -2.71 -2.19 -7.24
CA ILE A 158 -3.69 -2.33 -8.34
C ILE A 158 -5.12 -2.31 -7.76
N LEU A 159 -5.37 -3.10 -6.72
CA LEU A 159 -6.67 -3.14 -6.04
C LEU A 159 -7.03 -1.78 -5.43
N GLN A 160 -6.06 -1.06 -4.86
CA GLN A 160 -6.27 0.28 -4.30
C GLN A 160 -6.78 1.26 -5.36
N VAL A 161 -6.13 1.32 -6.51
CA VAL A 161 -6.53 2.20 -7.62
C VAL A 161 -7.90 1.81 -8.18
N GLN A 162 -8.21 0.51 -8.24
CA GLN A 162 -9.53 0.01 -8.66
C GLN A 162 -10.62 0.31 -7.62
N CYS A 163 -10.30 0.27 -6.31
CA CYS A 163 -11.21 0.75 -5.27
C CYS A 163 -11.52 2.25 -5.46
N TYR A 164 -10.50 3.07 -5.72
CA TYR A 164 -10.73 4.48 -6.02
C TYR A 164 -11.60 4.67 -7.26
N TYR A 165 -11.38 3.88 -8.31
CA TYR A 165 -12.28 3.90 -9.47
C TYR A 165 -13.73 3.61 -9.06
N THR A 166 -13.96 2.55 -8.29
CA THR A 166 -15.30 2.19 -7.81
C THR A 166 -15.95 3.29 -6.99
N MET A 167 -15.17 3.97 -6.13
CA MET A 167 -15.69 5.02 -5.25
C MET A 167 -15.97 6.33 -5.97
N PHE A 168 -15.14 6.70 -6.95
CA PHE A 168 -15.16 8.02 -7.58
C PHE A 168 -15.90 8.07 -8.92
N SER A 169 -16.11 6.93 -9.60
CA SER A 169 -16.67 6.88 -10.96
C SER A 169 -18.07 7.45 -11.11
N ASP A 170 -18.86 7.45 -10.03
CA ASP A 170 -20.20 8.05 -10.01
C ASP A 170 -20.16 9.57 -9.75
N VAL A 171 -19.02 10.12 -9.34
CA VAL A 171 -18.85 11.52 -8.94
C VAL A 171 -18.08 12.31 -9.99
N ILE A 172 -17.03 11.69 -10.55
CA ILE A 172 -16.17 12.28 -11.57
C ILE A 172 -15.99 11.33 -12.76
N PRO A 173 -15.88 11.86 -14.00
CA PRO A 173 -15.62 11.02 -15.16
C PRO A 173 -14.24 10.39 -15.07
N VAL A 174 -14.13 9.05 -15.12
CA VAL A 174 -12.85 8.33 -15.06
C VAL A 174 -12.65 7.51 -16.34
N GLU A 175 -11.69 7.92 -17.16
CA GLU A 175 -11.32 7.19 -18.37
C GLU A 175 -10.11 6.29 -18.15
N ASN A 176 -9.20 6.70 -17.30
CA ASN A 176 -7.92 6.00 -17.11
C ASN A 176 -7.56 5.85 -15.63
N LEU A 177 -6.83 4.78 -15.32
CA LEU A 177 -6.22 4.53 -14.02
C LEU A 177 -4.71 4.38 -14.20
N ASN A 178 -3.93 5.20 -13.56
CA ASN A 178 -2.47 5.14 -13.58
C ASN A 178 -1.93 4.85 -12.18
N LEU A 179 -1.00 3.92 -12.13
CA LEU A 179 -0.22 3.61 -10.94
C LEU A 179 1.23 4.00 -11.24
N VAL A 180 1.74 4.98 -10.50
CA VAL A 180 3.08 5.52 -10.68
C VAL A 180 3.98 5.03 -9.57
N TYR A 181 5.12 4.42 -9.92
CA TYR A 181 6.17 4.09 -8.96
C TYR A 181 7.36 5.00 -9.18
N ALA A 182 7.86 5.57 -8.10
CA ALA A 182 9.04 6.41 -8.12
C ALA A 182 10.04 6.01 -7.02
N ASP A 183 11.32 6.17 -7.33
CA ASP A 183 12.42 6.20 -6.36
C ASP A 183 13.28 7.45 -6.60
N MET A 184 14.48 7.51 -6.04
CA MET A 184 15.36 8.66 -6.21
C MET A 184 16.07 8.71 -7.58
N GLN A 185 15.89 7.70 -8.44
CA GLN A 185 16.58 7.57 -9.73
C GLN A 185 15.63 7.38 -10.89
N ASP A 186 14.51 6.68 -10.67
CA ASP A 186 13.63 6.23 -11.72
C ASP A 186 12.15 6.48 -11.39
N ILE A 187 11.36 6.63 -12.45
CA ILE A 187 9.91 6.70 -12.40
C ILE A 187 9.32 5.79 -13.49
N VAL A 188 8.27 5.07 -13.16
CA VAL A 188 7.53 4.22 -14.11
C VAL A 188 6.03 4.34 -13.87
N THR A 189 5.25 4.33 -14.94
CA THR A 189 3.80 4.39 -14.88
C THR A 189 3.19 3.13 -15.49
N TYR A 190 2.28 2.51 -14.76
CA TYR A 190 1.47 1.40 -15.26
C TYR A 190 0.04 1.87 -15.51
N ARG A 191 -0.50 1.50 -16.67
CA ARG A 191 -1.93 1.63 -16.94
C ARG A 191 -2.65 0.47 -16.27
N VAL A 192 -3.55 0.74 -15.35
CA VAL A 192 -4.37 -0.27 -14.67
C VAL A 192 -5.72 -0.41 -15.40
N LYS A 193 -6.17 -1.64 -15.60
CA LYS A 193 -7.48 -1.91 -16.16
C LYS A 193 -8.57 -1.48 -15.18
N LYS A 194 -9.56 -0.74 -15.66
CA LYS A 194 -10.75 -0.40 -14.87
C LYS A 194 -11.52 -1.68 -14.53
N ASN A 195 -11.84 -1.83 -13.25
CA ASN A 195 -12.67 -2.92 -12.76
C ASN A 195 -13.48 -2.41 -11.57
N ASP A 196 -14.80 -2.57 -11.63
CA ASP A 196 -15.65 -2.25 -10.49
C ASP A 196 -15.47 -3.31 -9.40
N LEU A 197 -15.08 -2.86 -8.23
CA LEU A 197 -14.84 -3.71 -7.07
C LEU A 197 -15.95 -3.64 -6.02
N SER A 198 -17.12 -3.08 -6.33
CA SER A 198 -18.24 -2.91 -5.39
C SER A 198 -18.59 -4.23 -4.69
N GLY A 199 -18.76 -5.32 -5.46
CA GLY A 199 -19.01 -6.64 -4.91
C GLY A 199 -17.86 -7.21 -4.07
N TRP A 200 -16.62 -6.98 -4.49
CA TRP A 200 -15.44 -7.42 -3.74
C TRP A 200 -15.29 -6.63 -2.43
N ILE A 201 -15.46 -5.31 -2.44
CA ILE A 201 -15.47 -4.44 -1.26
C ILE A 201 -16.52 -4.94 -0.25
N LYS A 202 -17.73 -5.21 -0.73
CA LYS A 202 -18.84 -5.71 0.08
C LYS A 202 -18.50 -7.04 0.75
N THR A 203 -17.91 -7.97 0.00
CA THR A 203 -17.48 -9.28 0.51
C THR A 203 -16.39 -9.12 1.57
N ARG A 204 -15.37 -8.29 1.32
CA ARG A 204 -14.28 -8.04 2.28
C ARG A 204 -14.78 -7.49 3.61
N ILE A 205 -15.69 -6.51 3.56
CA ILE A 205 -16.30 -5.93 4.76
C ILE A 205 -17.14 -6.99 5.49
N LYS A 206 -17.98 -7.72 4.75
CA LYS A 206 -18.83 -8.77 5.32
C LYS A 206 -18.00 -9.81 6.06
N ASP A 207 -16.92 -10.29 5.49
CA ASP A 207 -16.05 -11.30 6.10
C ASP A 207 -15.43 -10.80 7.42
N ILE A 208 -15.03 -9.53 7.48
CA ILE A 208 -14.50 -8.91 8.70
C ILE A 208 -15.62 -8.79 9.76
N GLU A 209 -16.78 -8.25 9.38
CA GLU A 209 -17.92 -8.05 10.29
C GLU A 209 -18.47 -9.38 10.82
N ASP A 210 -18.55 -10.39 9.97
CA ASP A 210 -18.97 -11.74 10.37
C ASP A 210 -17.96 -12.36 11.35
N SER A 211 -16.66 -12.12 11.14
CA SER A 211 -15.61 -12.57 12.05
C SER A 211 -15.71 -11.89 13.42
N ILE A 212 -16.03 -10.60 13.44
CA ILE A 212 -16.27 -9.84 14.68
C ILE A 212 -17.50 -10.41 15.42
N THR A 213 -18.61 -10.61 14.70
CA THR A 213 -19.86 -11.13 15.26
C THR A 213 -19.68 -12.53 15.83
N ARG A 214 -18.96 -13.40 15.14
CA ARG A 214 -18.68 -14.78 15.58
C ARG A 214 -17.57 -14.87 16.61
N LYS A 215 -16.88 -13.78 16.92
CA LYS A 215 -15.65 -13.74 17.77
C LYS A 215 -14.59 -14.74 17.26
N SER A 216 -14.46 -14.86 15.97
CA SER A 216 -13.54 -15.79 15.30
C SER A 216 -12.56 -15.02 14.46
N THR A 217 -11.28 -15.15 14.76
CA THR A 217 -10.21 -14.47 14.02
C THR A 217 -10.18 -14.96 12.57
N PRO A 218 -10.25 -14.07 11.58
CA PRO A 218 -10.20 -14.47 10.17
C PRO A 218 -8.82 -15.00 9.76
N SER A 219 -8.74 -15.71 8.66
CA SER A 219 -7.47 -16.14 8.09
C SER A 219 -6.55 -14.93 7.83
N GLY A 220 -5.27 -15.08 8.16
CA GLY A 220 -4.27 -14.08 7.81
C GLY A 220 -3.89 -14.16 6.33
N GLU A 221 -3.56 -13.02 5.75
CA GLU A 221 -3.04 -12.94 4.37
C GLU A 221 -1.57 -12.53 4.46
N THR A 222 -0.68 -13.50 4.19
CA THR A 222 0.77 -13.26 4.25
C THR A 222 1.26 -12.40 3.09
N SER A 223 2.05 -11.40 3.43
CA SER A 223 2.72 -10.53 2.46
C SER A 223 4.04 -10.01 3.04
N GLY A 224 4.84 -9.35 2.22
CA GLY A 224 6.03 -8.62 2.70
C GLY A 224 5.74 -7.53 3.73
N LEU A 225 4.47 -7.15 3.91
CA LEU A 225 4.05 -6.17 4.92
C LEU A 225 3.92 -6.77 6.33
N CYS A 226 3.95 -8.10 6.48
CA CYS A 226 3.82 -8.74 7.80
C CYS A 226 4.95 -8.33 8.75
N GLN A 227 6.17 -8.13 8.25
CA GLN A 227 7.31 -7.68 9.05
C GLN A 227 7.14 -6.25 9.62
N PHE A 228 6.21 -5.46 9.08
CA PHE A 228 5.88 -4.10 9.54
C PHE A 228 4.47 -4.02 10.13
N CYS A 229 3.87 -5.17 10.45
CA CYS A 229 2.51 -5.20 10.95
C CYS A 229 2.46 -4.89 12.45
N LYS A 230 1.75 -3.83 12.82
CA LYS A 230 1.57 -3.42 14.23
C LYS A 230 0.73 -4.38 15.09
N TYR A 231 0.33 -5.51 14.54
CA TYR A 231 -0.39 -6.59 15.24
C TYR A 231 0.34 -7.92 15.08
N GLN A 232 1.66 -7.91 14.83
CA GLN A 232 2.41 -9.10 14.49
C GLN A 232 2.40 -10.13 15.62
N SER A 233 2.73 -9.73 16.86
CA SER A 233 2.74 -10.63 18.01
C SER A 233 1.35 -11.23 18.24
N ARG A 234 0.31 -10.39 18.23
CA ARG A 234 -1.06 -10.85 18.37
C ARG A 234 -1.48 -11.82 17.27
N CYS A 235 -1.05 -11.56 16.05
CA CYS A 235 -1.35 -12.43 14.90
C CYS A 235 -0.68 -13.81 15.05
N PHE A 236 0.52 -13.89 15.63
CA PHE A 236 1.20 -15.15 15.92
C PHE A 236 0.56 -15.87 17.10
N ASP A 237 0.17 -15.15 18.16
CA ASP A 237 -0.51 -15.74 19.31
C ASP A 237 -1.84 -16.38 18.92
N ASP A 238 -2.64 -15.69 18.11
CA ASP A 238 -3.92 -16.20 17.59
C ASP A 238 -3.73 -17.22 16.46
N GLY A 239 -2.51 -17.34 15.95
CA GLY A 239 -2.19 -18.03 14.70
C GLY A 239 -1.93 -19.53 14.81
N ASN A 240 -1.90 -20.10 16.00
CA ASN A 240 -1.69 -21.52 16.19
C ASN A 240 -2.82 -22.34 15.51
N GLY A 241 -2.56 -22.80 14.29
CA GLY A 241 -3.48 -23.60 13.49
C GLY A 241 -4.29 -22.83 12.43
N ILE A 242 -4.07 -21.52 12.25
CA ILE A 242 -4.77 -20.76 11.22
C ILE A 242 -3.91 -20.66 9.95
N GLU A 243 -4.45 -21.17 8.84
CA GLU A 243 -3.82 -21.10 7.53
C GLU A 243 -3.71 -19.65 7.06
N HIS A 244 -2.51 -19.23 6.69
CA HIS A 244 -2.26 -17.94 6.07
C HIS A 244 -2.38 -18.08 4.56
N LYS A 245 -3.26 -17.30 3.94
CA LYS A 245 -3.47 -17.30 2.48
C LYS A 245 -2.86 -16.05 1.85
N PRO A 246 -2.28 -16.14 0.65
CA PRO A 246 -1.86 -14.95 -0.07
C PRO A 246 -3.07 -14.10 -0.45
N LEU A 247 -2.87 -12.77 -0.54
CA LEU A 247 -3.89 -11.87 -1.09
C LEU A 247 -4.24 -12.30 -2.51
N SER A 248 -5.53 -12.45 -2.80
CA SER A 248 -6.01 -12.85 -4.12
C SER A 248 -6.80 -11.74 -4.79
N ALA A 249 -6.65 -11.65 -6.11
CA ALA A 249 -7.51 -10.79 -6.92
C ALA A 249 -8.97 -11.28 -6.90
N PRO A 250 -9.95 -10.37 -7.13
CA PRO A 250 -11.34 -10.76 -7.28
C PRO A 250 -11.47 -11.80 -8.39
N LYS A 251 -12.24 -12.87 -8.13
CA LYS A 251 -12.56 -13.85 -9.18
C LYS A 251 -13.34 -13.13 -10.28
N LYS A 252 -12.97 -13.36 -11.55
CA LYS A 252 -13.79 -12.93 -12.67
C LYS A 252 -15.15 -13.59 -12.51
N LYS A 253 -16.25 -12.83 -12.70
CA LYS A 253 -17.54 -13.44 -12.96
C LYS A 253 -17.34 -14.27 -14.23
N GLU A 254 -17.55 -15.56 -14.16
CA GLU A 254 -17.73 -16.38 -15.36
C GLU A 254 -19.00 -15.84 -16.01
N ASP A 255 -18.83 -15.21 -17.16
CA ASP A 255 -19.96 -14.87 -18.03
C ASP A 255 -20.57 -16.22 -18.41
N ASN A 256 -21.69 -16.55 -17.80
CA ASN A 256 -22.51 -17.68 -18.24
C ASN A 256 -23.06 -17.31 -19.62
N GLU A 257 -22.24 -17.53 -20.64
CA GLU A 257 -22.74 -17.73 -22.00
C GLU A 257 -23.41 -19.12 -22.08
N ASN A 258 -24.61 -19.21 -21.53
CA ASN A 258 -25.56 -20.24 -21.82
C ASN A 258 -26.93 -19.60 -21.94
N GLY A 259 -27.21 -19.08 -23.13
CA GLY A 259 -28.48 -18.58 -23.59
C GLY A 259 -28.67 -19.08 -25.02
N SER A 260 -29.21 -20.29 -25.15
CA SER A 260 -29.78 -20.79 -26.40
C SER A 260 -31.03 -20.05 -26.74
#